data_96116f858269504b6ebeee254b0e986e
#
_entry.id   96116f858269504b6ebeee254b0e986e
#
_cell.length_a   1.000
_cell.length_b   1.000
_cell.length_c   1.000
_cell.angle_alpha   90.00
_cell.angle_beta   90.00
_cell.angle_gamma   90.00
#
_symmetry.space_group_name_H-M   'P 1'
#
loop_
_entity.id
_entity.type
_entity.pdbx_description
1 polymer ?
#
loop_
_entity_poly.entity_id
_entity_poly.type
_entity_poly.pdbx_seq_one_letter_code
_entity_poly.pdbx_strand_id
1 'polypeptide(L)'
;MNHFYTNIHGWFDFSNLYTKMVNVHPTNSHFVEVGAYYGKSAAYMAVEIANSGKNIKFDVVDTWRGSPEHQEGGWDHREDMVNDTAYDVFLENMKPAEGYYNPIKLASLDAVKLYEDKSLDFVYIDANHEYESIRDDIEAWYPKVKIGGFIGGHDYVRGKYGVYRAVDERFEKDFEMYGVSWLHTVKS
;
A
#
# COMPACT_ATOMS: atom_id res chain seq x y z
N MET A 1 -3.38 18.81 -10.09
CA MET A 1 -2.04 18.78 -9.44
C MET A 1 -1.07 18.06 -10.36
N ASN A 2 0.21 18.50 -10.46
CA ASN A 2 1.21 17.77 -11.22
C ASN A 2 1.80 16.63 -10.38
N HIS A 3 2.09 15.50 -11.03
CA HIS A 3 2.80 14.41 -10.37
C HIS A 3 4.22 14.82 -9.97
N PHE A 4 4.62 14.48 -8.76
CA PHE A 4 5.94 14.76 -8.19
C PHE A 4 6.64 13.50 -7.64
N TYR A 5 5.97 12.35 -7.69
CA TYR A 5 6.47 11.07 -7.18
C TYR A 5 7.84 10.68 -7.75
N THR A 6 8.20 11.13 -8.95
CA THR A 6 9.50 10.85 -9.59
C THR A 6 10.68 11.45 -8.83
N ASN A 7 10.45 12.46 -8.00
CA ASN A 7 11.45 13.10 -7.15
C ASN A 7 11.65 12.36 -5.82
N ILE A 8 10.78 11.39 -5.50
CA ILE A 8 10.83 10.62 -4.27
C ILE A 8 11.62 9.33 -4.52
N HIS A 9 12.56 9.02 -3.63
CA HIS A 9 13.30 7.76 -3.68
C HIS A 9 12.39 6.56 -3.43
N GLY A 10 12.62 5.44 -4.14
CA GLY A 10 11.87 4.17 -3.99
C GLY A 10 11.44 3.59 -5.32
N TRP A 11 10.79 2.45 -5.26
CA TRP A 11 10.26 1.70 -6.41
C TRP A 11 8.78 1.96 -6.58
N PHE A 12 8.31 2.08 -7.80
CA PHE A 12 6.91 2.25 -8.11
C PHE A 12 6.68 1.99 -9.61
N ASP A 13 6.06 0.89 -9.97
CA ASP A 13 5.77 0.48 -11.35
C ASP A 13 4.30 0.12 -11.62
N PHE A 14 3.42 0.36 -10.63
CA PHE A 14 2.00 0.03 -10.67
C PHE A 14 1.06 1.24 -10.80
N SER A 15 1.52 2.31 -11.45
CA SER A 15 0.73 3.54 -11.68
C SER A 15 -0.61 3.27 -12.35
N ASN A 16 -0.64 2.37 -13.36
CA ASN A 16 -1.86 2.02 -14.07
C ASN A 16 -2.92 1.38 -13.15
N LEU A 17 -2.49 0.59 -12.16
CA LEU A 17 -3.38 0.02 -11.17
C LEU A 17 -3.99 1.12 -10.29
N TYR A 18 -3.19 2.03 -9.78
CA TYR A 18 -3.66 3.13 -8.94
C TYR A 18 -4.61 4.07 -9.69
N THR A 19 -4.27 4.46 -10.93
CA THR A 19 -5.17 5.22 -11.79
C THR A 19 -6.49 4.47 -12.03
N LYS A 20 -6.45 3.14 -12.29
CA LYS A 20 -7.67 2.32 -12.42
C LYS A 20 -8.51 2.40 -11.15
N MET A 21 -7.91 2.24 -9.95
CA MET A 21 -8.65 2.26 -8.68
C MET A 21 -9.36 3.60 -8.47
N VAL A 22 -8.67 4.72 -8.69
CA VAL A 22 -9.31 6.04 -8.58
C VAL A 22 -10.44 6.21 -9.59
N ASN A 23 -10.29 5.71 -10.82
CA ASN A 23 -11.31 5.87 -11.87
C ASN A 23 -12.57 5.05 -11.62
N VAL A 24 -12.44 3.78 -11.19
CA VAL A 24 -13.59 2.87 -11.03
C VAL A 24 -14.39 3.10 -9.76
N HIS A 25 -13.76 3.67 -8.72
CA HIS A 25 -14.45 3.90 -7.46
C HIS A 25 -15.24 5.22 -7.46
N PRO A 26 -16.40 5.26 -6.79
CA PRO A 26 -17.18 6.49 -6.62
C PRO A 26 -16.52 7.46 -5.64
N THR A 27 -17.07 8.68 -5.56
CA THR A 27 -16.77 9.59 -4.45
C THR A 27 -17.15 8.99 -3.09
N ASN A 28 -16.46 9.41 -2.04
CA ASN A 28 -16.58 8.89 -0.67
C ASN A 28 -16.09 7.44 -0.47
N SER A 29 -15.28 6.93 -1.39
CA SER A 29 -14.57 5.67 -1.20
C SER A 29 -13.44 5.82 -0.19
N HIS A 30 -13.02 4.70 0.40
CA HIS A 30 -11.96 4.65 1.38
C HIS A 30 -10.86 3.67 0.96
N PHE A 31 -9.67 4.18 0.74
CA PHE A 31 -8.49 3.44 0.30
C PHE A 31 -7.45 3.34 1.41
N VAL A 32 -6.72 2.24 1.45
CA VAL A 32 -5.58 2.05 2.36
C VAL A 32 -4.39 1.50 1.58
N GLU A 33 -3.23 2.10 1.77
CA GLU A 33 -1.93 1.56 1.37
C GLU A 33 -1.19 1.11 2.62
N VAL A 34 -0.68 -0.13 2.62
CA VAL A 34 0.09 -0.74 3.70
C VAL A 34 1.51 -0.95 3.21
N GLY A 35 2.45 -0.20 3.79
CA GLY A 35 3.81 -0.04 3.30
C GLY A 35 3.94 1.17 2.37
N ALA A 36 4.63 2.21 2.84
CA ALA A 36 4.72 3.47 2.11
C ALA A 36 6.15 3.93 1.87
N TYR A 37 7.10 3.41 2.65
CA TYR A 37 8.51 3.81 2.56
C TYR A 37 8.64 5.34 2.62
N TYR A 38 9.22 5.99 1.61
CA TYR A 38 9.33 7.45 1.53
C TYR A 38 8.15 8.15 0.83
N GLY A 39 7.09 7.40 0.47
CA GLY A 39 5.82 7.94 -0.05
C GLY A 39 5.75 8.05 -1.58
N LYS A 40 6.57 7.34 -2.35
CA LYS A 40 6.56 7.46 -3.83
C LYS A 40 5.23 7.01 -4.45
N SER A 41 4.73 5.85 -4.08
CA SER A 41 3.43 5.32 -4.49
C SER A 41 2.28 6.14 -3.92
N ALA A 42 2.35 6.49 -2.63
CA ALA A 42 1.37 7.33 -1.95
C ALA A 42 1.23 8.72 -2.62
N ALA A 43 2.36 9.34 -3.04
CA ALA A 43 2.34 10.60 -3.77
C ALA A 43 1.60 10.49 -5.11
N TYR A 44 1.80 9.38 -5.83
CA TYR A 44 1.05 9.13 -7.07
C TYR A 44 -0.45 9.01 -6.80
N MET A 45 -0.85 8.16 -5.86
CA MET A 45 -2.26 7.96 -5.48
C MET A 45 -2.92 9.27 -5.05
N ALA A 46 -2.27 10.05 -4.19
CA ALA A 46 -2.81 11.31 -3.70
C ALA A 46 -3.02 12.34 -4.83
N VAL A 47 -2.13 12.40 -5.82
CA VAL A 47 -2.29 13.25 -7.01
C VAL A 47 -3.44 12.77 -7.90
N GLU A 48 -3.57 11.46 -8.12
CA GLU A 48 -4.72 10.90 -8.86
C GLU A 48 -6.05 11.22 -8.17
N ILE A 49 -6.11 11.09 -6.84
CA ILE A 49 -7.30 11.47 -6.05
C ILE A 49 -7.60 12.97 -6.21
N ALA A 50 -6.61 13.83 -6.04
CA ALA A 50 -6.77 15.28 -6.20
C ALA A 50 -7.30 15.65 -7.59
N ASN A 51 -6.74 15.04 -8.64
CA ASN A 51 -7.10 15.33 -10.03
C ASN A 51 -8.47 14.76 -10.42
N SER A 52 -8.92 13.70 -9.75
CA SER A 52 -10.24 13.11 -10.01
C SER A 52 -11.41 13.99 -9.55
N GLY A 53 -11.17 14.94 -8.64
CA GLY A 53 -12.21 15.71 -7.97
C GLY A 53 -13.13 14.92 -7.06
N LYS A 54 -12.81 13.65 -6.80
CA LYS A 54 -13.55 12.75 -5.90
C LYS A 54 -13.11 12.94 -4.45
N ASN A 55 -14.06 12.85 -3.52
CA ASN A 55 -13.75 12.80 -2.09
C ASN A 55 -13.40 11.36 -1.68
N ILE A 56 -12.18 10.91 -2.02
CA ILE A 56 -11.67 9.60 -1.62
C ILE A 56 -10.79 9.79 -0.38
N LYS A 57 -11.14 9.11 0.70
CA LYS A 57 -10.26 9.01 1.87
C LYS A 57 -9.13 8.04 1.57
N PHE A 58 -7.89 8.47 1.81
CA PHE A 58 -6.71 7.64 1.56
C PHE A 58 -5.82 7.61 2.80
N ASP A 59 -5.79 6.47 3.47
CA ASP A 59 -4.93 6.21 4.61
C ASP A 59 -3.65 5.51 4.15
N VAL A 60 -2.51 5.93 4.68
CA VAL A 60 -1.18 5.42 4.37
C VAL A 60 -0.57 4.86 5.66
N VAL A 61 -0.47 3.54 5.74
CA VAL A 61 -0.03 2.81 6.93
C VAL A 61 1.42 2.36 6.76
N ASP A 62 2.28 2.77 7.66
CA ASP A 62 3.66 2.28 7.76
C ASP A 62 4.17 2.47 9.19
N THR A 63 5.17 1.72 9.58
CA THR A 63 5.94 1.97 10.80
C THR A 63 7.00 3.05 10.62
N TRP A 64 7.45 3.24 9.38
CA TRP A 64 8.63 4.00 8.96
C TRP A 64 9.92 3.57 9.68
N ARG A 65 9.96 2.30 10.11
CA ARG A 65 11.14 1.66 10.70
C ARG A 65 11.82 0.69 9.74
N GLY A 66 11.24 0.54 8.55
CA GLY A 66 11.73 -0.37 7.50
C GLY A 66 11.55 -1.85 7.85
N SER A 67 11.91 -2.67 6.88
CA SER A 67 11.97 -4.13 6.96
C SER A 67 13.40 -4.58 7.32
N PRO A 68 13.67 -5.87 7.54
CA PRO A 68 15.00 -6.35 7.94
C PRO A 68 16.14 -5.90 7.03
N GLU A 69 15.90 -5.76 5.73
CA GLU A 69 16.89 -5.28 4.76
C GLU A 69 17.35 -3.84 4.99
N HIS A 70 16.51 -3.01 5.65
CA HIS A 70 16.81 -1.60 5.95
C HIS A 70 17.54 -1.42 7.30
N GLN A 71 17.64 -2.49 8.10
CA GLN A 71 18.28 -2.44 9.40
C GLN A 71 19.82 -2.53 9.30
N GLU A 72 20.51 -2.36 10.42
CA GLU A 72 21.96 -2.47 10.49
C GLU A 72 22.44 -3.83 9.95
N GLY A 73 23.34 -3.82 8.98
CA GLY A 73 23.82 -5.02 8.28
C GLY A 73 22.94 -5.54 7.14
N GLY A 74 21.77 -4.92 6.89
CA GLY A 74 20.92 -5.21 5.72
C GLY A 74 21.52 -4.73 4.41
N TRP A 75 21.09 -5.31 3.29
CA TRP A 75 21.63 -4.99 1.96
C TRP A 75 21.18 -3.62 1.42
N ASP A 76 20.10 -3.04 1.94
CA ASP A 76 19.60 -1.69 1.68
C ASP A 76 19.49 -0.89 2.99
N HIS A 77 20.57 -0.87 3.78
CA HIS A 77 20.61 -0.20 5.05
C HIS A 77 20.21 1.28 4.95
N ARG A 78 19.30 1.71 5.83
CA ARG A 78 18.76 3.07 5.90
C ARG A 78 18.90 3.64 7.32
N GLU A 79 19.82 4.55 7.49
CA GLU A 79 20.12 5.15 8.80
C GLU A 79 18.91 5.88 9.40
N ASP A 80 18.10 6.55 8.57
CA ASP A 80 16.90 7.26 8.99
C ASP A 80 15.77 6.31 9.47
N MET A 81 15.70 5.08 8.97
CA MET A 81 14.79 4.05 9.49
C MET A 81 15.28 3.48 10.81
N VAL A 82 16.60 3.25 10.95
CA VAL A 82 17.21 2.81 12.20
C VAL A 82 17.04 3.87 13.28
N ASN A 83 17.19 5.14 12.94
CA ASN A 83 17.09 6.28 13.86
C ASN A 83 15.65 6.80 14.05
N ASP A 84 14.63 6.13 13.47
CA ASP A 84 13.20 6.50 13.54
C ASP A 84 12.87 7.89 12.99
N THR A 85 13.64 8.38 12.01
CA THR A 85 13.44 9.69 11.33
C THR A 85 12.86 9.58 9.92
N ALA A 86 12.70 8.39 9.36
CA ALA A 86 12.13 8.18 8.02
C ALA A 86 10.70 8.70 7.89
N TYR A 87 9.93 8.75 8.98
CA TYR A 87 8.60 9.37 8.99
C TYR A 87 8.63 10.86 8.66
N ASP A 88 9.61 11.59 9.16
CA ASP A 88 9.77 13.01 8.85
C ASP A 88 10.15 13.22 7.37
N VAL A 89 10.96 12.32 6.80
CA VAL A 89 11.28 12.30 5.37
C VAL A 89 10.02 12.06 4.53
N PHE A 90 9.19 11.09 4.92
CA PHE A 90 7.90 10.84 4.28
C PHE A 90 7.00 12.09 4.31
N LEU A 91 6.83 12.72 5.47
CA LEU A 91 5.99 13.91 5.60
C LEU A 91 6.50 15.07 4.73
N GLU A 92 7.82 15.28 4.67
CA GLU A 92 8.42 16.30 3.81
C GLU A 92 8.14 16.03 2.33
N ASN A 93 8.34 14.78 1.89
CA ASN A 93 8.06 14.37 0.51
C ASN A 93 6.58 14.56 0.14
N MET A 94 5.68 14.32 1.07
CA MET A 94 4.23 14.32 0.85
C MET A 94 3.57 15.70 1.00
N LYS A 95 4.31 16.73 1.44
CA LYS A 95 3.78 18.11 1.58
C LYS A 95 2.99 18.62 0.36
N PRO A 96 3.43 18.39 -0.91
CA PRO A 96 2.68 18.90 -2.05
C PRO A 96 1.27 18.31 -2.19
N ALA A 97 1.00 17.16 -1.56
CA ALA A 97 -0.30 16.47 -1.58
C ALA A 97 -1.03 16.54 -0.22
N GLU A 98 -0.67 17.48 0.65
CA GLU A 98 -1.33 17.66 1.95
C GLU A 98 -2.85 17.80 1.76
N GLY A 99 -3.62 17.11 2.62
CA GLY A 99 -5.08 17.05 2.55
C GLY A 99 -5.65 15.93 1.65
N TYR A 100 -4.80 15.21 0.89
CA TYR A 100 -5.22 14.10 0.03
C TYR A 100 -4.76 12.72 0.54
N TYR A 101 -4.11 12.66 1.66
CA TYR A 101 -3.69 11.44 2.34
C TYR A 101 -3.74 11.64 3.86
N ASN A 102 -3.76 10.54 4.61
CA ASN A 102 -3.70 10.52 6.07
C ASN A 102 -2.67 9.46 6.52
N PRO A 103 -1.52 9.87 7.09
CA PRO A 103 -0.50 8.93 7.50
C PRO A 103 -0.84 8.29 8.85
N ILE A 104 -0.66 6.98 8.95
CA ILE A 104 -0.91 6.19 10.15
C ILE A 104 0.38 5.46 10.53
N LYS A 105 1.12 5.99 11.52
CA LYS A 105 2.40 5.43 12.00
C LYS A 105 2.16 4.25 12.94
N LEU A 106 1.77 3.11 12.36
CA LEU A 106 1.50 1.85 13.07
C LEU A 106 1.99 0.66 12.24
N ALA A 107 2.24 -0.46 12.93
CA ALA A 107 2.39 -1.74 12.25
C ALA A 107 1.06 -2.15 11.59
N SER A 108 1.14 -2.88 10.47
CA SER A 108 -0.02 -3.31 9.69
C SER A 108 -1.10 -3.98 10.55
N LEU A 109 -0.72 -4.97 11.37
CA LEU A 109 -1.65 -5.72 12.23
C LEU A 109 -2.22 -4.92 13.41
N ASP A 110 -1.66 -3.77 13.72
CA ASP A 110 -2.23 -2.83 14.69
C ASP A 110 -3.14 -1.81 13.97
N ALA A 111 -2.73 -1.31 12.83
CA ALA A 111 -3.50 -0.37 12.04
C ALA A 111 -4.83 -0.97 11.57
N VAL A 112 -4.86 -2.25 11.17
CA VAL A 112 -6.07 -2.94 10.72
C VAL A 112 -7.21 -2.92 11.75
N LYS A 113 -6.89 -2.80 13.04
CA LYS A 113 -7.87 -2.70 14.14
C LYS A 113 -8.65 -1.39 14.16
N LEU A 114 -8.20 -0.39 13.42
CA LEU A 114 -8.87 0.91 13.28
C LEU A 114 -10.07 0.86 12.31
N TYR A 115 -10.24 -0.24 11.59
CA TYR A 115 -11.23 -0.37 10.52
C TYR A 115 -12.29 -1.41 10.86
N GLU A 116 -13.55 -1.04 10.63
CA GLU A 116 -14.67 -1.97 10.69
C GLU A 116 -14.62 -2.95 9.50
N ASP A 117 -15.19 -4.14 9.69
CA ASP A 117 -15.30 -5.10 8.60
C ASP A 117 -16.17 -4.53 7.46
N LYS A 118 -15.77 -4.80 6.23
CA LYS A 118 -16.47 -4.35 5.01
C LYS A 118 -16.63 -2.82 4.93
N SER A 119 -15.65 -2.07 5.44
CA SER A 119 -15.65 -0.59 5.43
C SER A 119 -14.77 0.01 4.32
N LEU A 120 -13.80 -0.75 3.79
CA LEU A 120 -12.82 -0.29 2.81
C LEU A 120 -13.23 -0.66 1.39
N ASP A 121 -12.94 0.22 0.44
CA ASP A 121 -13.18 -0.01 -0.98
C ASP A 121 -11.95 -0.59 -1.68
N PHE A 122 -10.75 -0.21 -1.24
CA PHE A 122 -9.48 -0.70 -1.78
C PHE A 122 -8.41 -0.78 -0.70
N VAL A 123 -7.70 -1.90 -0.66
CA VAL A 123 -6.49 -2.10 0.18
C VAL A 123 -5.35 -2.56 -0.72
N TYR A 124 -4.19 -1.94 -0.58
CA TYR A 124 -2.97 -2.32 -1.29
C TYR A 124 -1.85 -2.62 -0.30
N ILE A 125 -1.24 -3.81 -0.39
CA ILE A 125 -0.23 -4.32 0.54
C ILE A 125 1.13 -4.35 -0.17
N ASP A 126 2.06 -3.52 0.29
CA ASP A 126 3.43 -3.40 -0.21
C ASP A 126 4.41 -3.17 0.96
N ALA A 127 4.33 -4.03 1.98
CA ALA A 127 5.12 -3.92 3.20
C ALA A 127 6.26 -4.95 3.24
N ASN A 128 6.20 -5.93 4.13
CA ASN A 128 7.22 -6.98 4.23
C ASN A 128 6.92 -8.11 3.23
N HIS A 129 7.94 -8.60 2.52
CA HIS A 129 7.82 -9.59 1.46
C HIS A 129 7.98 -11.04 1.94
N GLU A 130 8.19 -11.25 3.24
CA GLU A 130 8.26 -12.59 3.83
C GLU A 130 6.88 -13.25 3.83
N TYR A 131 6.86 -14.58 3.57
CA TYR A 131 5.61 -15.33 3.41
C TYR A 131 4.64 -15.17 4.59
N GLU A 132 5.14 -15.32 5.82
CA GLU A 132 4.31 -15.21 7.02
C GLU A 132 3.72 -13.81 7.17
N SER A 133 4.51 -12.77 6.91
CA SER A 133 4.07 -11.38 7.02
C SER A 133 2.96 -11.04 6.03
N ILE A 134 3.15 -11.38 4.76
CA ILE A 134 2.13 -11.09 3.73
C ILE A 134 0.87 -11.95 3.90
N ARG A 135 1.01 -13.22 4.33
CA ARG A 135 -0.15 -14.07 4.67
C ARG A 135 -0.98 -13.42 5.77
N ASP A 136 -0.33 -13.01 6.85
CA ASP A 136 -1.00 -12.43 8.01
C ASP A 136 -1.65 -11.07 7.65
N ASP A 137 -1.00 -10.26 6.81
CA ASP A 137 -1.57 -9.03 6.28
C ASP A 137 -2.81 -9.31 5.42
N ILE A 138 -2.74 -10.24 4.47
CA ILE A 138 -3.90 -10.60 3.63
C ILE A 138 -5.07 -11.07 4.50
N GLU A 139 -4.83 -11.97 5.46
CA GLU A 139 -5.89 -12.51 6.33
C GLU A 139 -6.51 -11.42 7.22
N ALA A 140 -5.71 -10.45 7.69
CA ALA A 140 -6.19 -9.38 8.54
C ALA A 140 -6.96 -8.30 7.75
N TRP A 141 -6.47 -7.90 6.56
CA TRP A 141 -7.07 -6.84 5.77
C TRP A 141 -8.24 -7.29 4.90
N TYR A 142 -8.27 -8.55 4.45
CA TYR A 142 -9.35 -9.08 3.61
C TYR A 142 -10.76 -8.86 4.18
N PRO A 143 -11.05 -9.14 5.48
CA PRO A 143 -12.37 -8.90 6.06
C PRO A 143 -12.77 -7.42 6.08
N LYS A 144 -11.81 -6.50 6.02
CA LYS A 144 -12.06 -5.06 6.05
C LYS A 144 -12.56 -4.51 4.71
N VAL A 145 -12.31 -5.23 3.63
CA VAL A 145 -12.71 -4.82 2.28
C VAL A 145 -14.18 -5.18 2.02
N LYS A 146 -14.92 -4.27 1.43
CA LYS A 146 -16.32 -4.45 1.01
C LYS A 146 -16.44 -5.58 -0.02
N ILE A 147 -17.58 -6.26 -0.05
CA ILE A 147 -17.93 -7.13 -1.19
C ILE A 147 -17.98 -6.26 -2.46
N GLY A 148 -17.28 -6.69 -3.50
CA GLY A 148 -17.08 -5.92 -4.73
C GLY A 148 -15.95 -4.89 -4.67
N GLY A 149 -15.34 -4.66 -3.49
CA GLY A 149 -14.11 -3.89 -3.34
C GLY A 149 -12.87 -4.73 -3.72
N PHE A 150 -11.70 -4.12 -3.62
CA PHE A 150 -10.47 -4.73 -4.09
C PHE A 150 -9.42 -4.83 -2.98
N ILE A 151 -8.71 -5.96 -2.95
CA ILE A 151 -7.46 -6.13 -2.21
C ILE A 151 -6.37 -6.51 -3.20
N GLY A 152 -5.21 -5.89 -3.10
CA GLY A 152 -4.06 -6.14 -3.97
C GLY A 152 -2.75 -5.92 -3.26
N GLY A 153 -1.65 -6.10 -3.99
CA GLY A 153 -0.32 -5.86 -3.44
C GLY A 153 0.76 -6.02 -4.50
N HIS A 154 1.98 -5.79 -4.10
CA HIS A 154 3.16 -5.82 -4.96
C HIS A 154 3.96 -7.12 -4.82
N ASP A 155 5.07 -7.22 -5.55
CA ASP A 155 6.11 -8.26 -5.45
C ASP A 155 5.66 -9.71 -5.66
N TYR A 156 4.61 -9.94 -6.44
CA TYR A 156 4.24 -11.29 -6.89
C TYR A 156 5.28 -11.78 -7.91
N VAL A 157 6.43 -12.18 -7.41
CA VAL A 157 7.54 -12.72 -8.24
C VAL A 157 7.87 -14.14 -7.78
N ARG A 158 7.55 -15.13 -8.63
CA ARG A 158 7.80 -16.56 -8.31
C ARG A 158 9.28 -16.81 -8.06
N GLY A 159 9.56 -17.48 -6.94
CA GLY A 159 10.91 -17.87 -6.55
C GLY A 159 11.78 -16.75 -5.98
N LYS A 160 11.26 -15.51 -5.83
CA LYS A 160 12.02 -14.40 -5.25
C LYS A 160 11.56 -14.03 -3.85
N TYR A 161 10.25 -13.88 -3.67
CA TYR A 161 9.62 -13.44 -2.41
C TYR A 161 8.58 -14.45 -1.93
N GLY A 162 8.13 -14.32 -0.67
CA GLY A 162 7.05 -15.14 -0.12
C GLY A 162 5.65 -14.76 -0.64
N VAL A 163 5.53 -13.57 -1.24
CA VAL A 163 4.27 -12.98 -1.72
C VAL A 163 3.50 -13.92 -2.64
N TYR A 164 4.16 -14.47 -3.69
CA TYR A 164 3.50 -15.34 -4.66
C TYR A 164 2.84 -16.56 -4.01
N ARG A 165 3.48 -17.10 -2.97
CA ARG A 165 2.96 -18.27 -2.25
C ARG A 165 1.73 -17.91 -1.43
N ALA A 166 1.77 -16.83 -0.67
CA ALA A 166 0.64 -16.37 0.15
C ALA A 166 -0.58 -16.04 -0.71
N VAL A 167 -0.36 -15.37 -1.86
CA VAL A 167 -1.42 -15.01 -2.81
C VAL A 167 -2.01 -16.25 -3.49
N ASP A 168 -1.16 -17.19 -3.98
CA ASP A 168 -1.62 -18.43 -4.59
C ASP A 168 -2.42 -19.29 -3.59
N GLU A 169 -1.97 -19.42 -2.34
CA GLU A 169 -2.67 -20.18 -1.31
C GLU A 169 -4.01 -19.56 -0.92
N ARG A 170 -4.10 -18.22 -0.89
CA ARG A 170 -5.32 -17.52 -0.47
C ARG A 170 -6.36 -17.38 -1.57
N PHE A 171 -5.93 -17.08 -2.79
CA PHE A 171 -6.82 -16.74 -3.90
C PHE A 171 -6.77 -17.75 -5.05
N GLU A 172 -5.90 -18.75 -5.00
CA GLU A 172 -5.65 -19.71 -6.09
C GLU A 172 -5.28 -18.98 -7.39
N LYS A 173 -6.24 -18.83 -8.32
CA LYS A 173 -6.08 -18.09 -9.58
C LYS A 173 -7.09 -16.95 -9.71
N ASP A 174 -7.79 -16.61 -8.64
CA ASP A 174 -8.86 -15.61 -8.65
C ASP A 174 -8.29 -14.21 -8.37
N PHE A 175 -7.34 -13.79 -9.18
CA PHE A 175 -6.76 -12.45 -9.16
C PHE A 175 -6.25 -12.05 -10.55
N GLU A 176 -6.16 -10.74 -10.78
CA GLU A 176 -5.58 -10.13 -11.97
C GLU A 176 -4.14 -9.70 -11.70
N MET A 177 -3.29 -9.68 -12.75
CA MET A 177 -1.91 -9.21 -12.67
C MET A 177 -1.71 -7.86 -13.37
N TYR A 178 -0.99 -6.96 -12.71
CA TYR A 178 -0.54 -5.67 -13.23
C TYR A 178 0.98 -5.58 -13.07
N GLY A 179 1.73 -6.08 -14.06
CA GLY A 179 3.17 -6.28 -13.89
C GLY A 179 3.45 -7.34 -12.82
N VAL A 180 4.10 -6.95 -11.73
CA VAL A 180 4.32 -7.79 -10.55
C VAL A 180 3.33 -7.52 -9.41
N SER A 181 2.34 -6.66 -9.63
CA SER A 181 1.23 -6.44 -8.70
C SER A 181 0.10 -7.41 -8.96
N TRP A 182 -0.54 -7.88 -7.90
CA TRP A 182 -1.74 -8.71 -7.93
C TRP A 182 -2.95 -7.92 -7.44
N LEU A 183 -4.14 -8.25 -7.93
CA LEU A 183 -5.40 -7.58 -7.57
C LEU A 183 -6.54 -8.61 -7.55
N HIS A 184 -7.17 -8.78 -6.40
CA HIS A 184 -8.35 -9.64 -6.19
C HIS A 184 -9.58 -8.79 -5.92
N THR A 185 -10.73 -9.17 -6.53
CA THR A 185 -12.03 -8.57 -6.20
C THR A 185 -12.70 -9.40 -5.11
N VAL A 186 -13.02 -8.77 -3.96
CA VAL A 186 -13.63 -9.46 -2.81
C VAL A 186 -15.04 -9.92 -3.16
N LYS A 187 -15.31 -11.21 -2.99
CA LYS A 187 -16.58 -11.88 -3.29
C LYS A 187 -17.35 -12.23 -2.02
N SER A 188 -18.64 -12.49 -2.17
CA SER A 188 -19.53 -12.93 -1.10
C SER A 188 -19.21 -14.35 -0.62
#